data_ec151b1eb935bf3b56b17c385b5906de
#
_entry.id   ec151b1eb935bf3b56b17c385b5906de
#
_cell.length_a   1.000
_cell.length_b   1.000
_cell.length_c   1.000
_cell.angle_alpha   90.00
_cell.angle_beta   90.00
_cell.angle_gamma   90.00
#
_symmetry.space_group_name_H-M   'P 1'
#
loop_
_entity.id
_entity.type
_entity.pdbx_description
1 polymer ?
#
loop_
_entity_poly.entity_id
_entity_poly.type
_entity_poly.pdbx_seq_one_letter_code
_entity_poly.pdbx_strand_id
1 'polypeptide(L)'
;MIFVFMYHLSILNVEILDGKVLLWLDSARFVKNKSGVYVLYDKKLNVLYIGQSDSLQKEFEKCVDTDFENDECKQKTHTYQRLFTENPKERVRDLLEDYKKEHGKVPICNVESDLVHV
;
A
#
# COMPACT_ATOMS: atom_id res chain seq x y z
N MET A 1 18.58 -0.04 -26.42
CA MET A 1 18.49 -0.21 -25.81
C MET A 1 18.24 -0.24 -25.28
N ILE A 2 17.69 -0.14 -25.20
CA ILE A 2 17.41 -0.02 -24.47
C ILE A 2 17.20 -0.44 -23.96
N PHE A 3 16.95 -0.54 -23.77
CA PHE A 3 16.75 -0.76 -22.96
C PHE A 3 16.79 -0.84 -22.24
N VAL A 4 17.28 -1.08 -22.44
CA VAL A 4 17.01 -0.83 -21.41
C VAL A 4 16.14 -0.23 -20.88
N PHE A 5 15.74 0.02 -21.27
CA PHE A 5 15.07 0.73 -20.80
C PHE A 5 13.93 0.44 -20.77
N MET A 6 13.53 -0.22 -21.08
CA MET A 6 12.50 -0.41 -21.01
C MET A 6 11.85 -1.26 -20.17
N TYR A 7 11.99 -2.31 -20.04
CA TYR A 7 11.54 -3.15 -19.14
C TYR A 7 11.47 -2.61 -17.85
N HIS A 8 12.19 -1.92 -17.61
CA HIS A 8 12.26 -1.31 -16.31
C HIS A 8 11.18 -0.25 -16.10
N LEU A 9 10.51 0.16 -17.13
CA LEU A 9 9.40 1.09 -16.98
C LEU A 9 8.25 0.49 -16.18
N SER A 10 7.96 -0.80 -16.40
CA SER A 10 6.89 -1.41 -15.63
C SER A 10 7.27 -1.57 -14.17
N ILE A 11 8.57 -1.75 -13.89
CA ILE A 11 9.03 -1.79 -12.51
C ILE A 11 8.79 -0.45 -11.83
N LEU A 12 9.02 0.65 -12.53
CA LEU A 12 8.80 1.97 -11.98
C LEU A 12 7.34 2.22 -11.68
N ASN A 13 6.43 1.52 -12.38
CA ASN A 13 5.00 1.73 -12.21
C ASN A 13 4.37 0.85 -11.15
N VAL A 14 5.10 -0.13 -10.59
CA VAL A 14 4.52 -1.02 -9.60
C VAL A 14 4.74 -0.55 -8.16
N GLU A 15 5.77 0.22 -7.93
CA GLU A 15 6.07 0.68 -6.58
C GLU A 15 5.53 2.09 -6.38
N ILE A 16 4.66 2.22 -5.41
CA ILE A 16 3.98 3.48 -5.12
C ILE A 16 4.82 4.37 -4.20
N LEU A 17 5.53 3.77 -3.27
CA LEU A 17 6.36 4.49 -2.32
C LEU A 17 7.83 4.24 -2.58
N ASP A 18 8.67 5.19 -2.21
CA ASP A 18 10.10 4.97 -2.15
C ASP A 18 10.40 4.09 -0.95
N GLY A 19 11.35 3.22 -1.08
CA GLY A 19 11.73 2.34 0.01
C GLY A 19 11.54 0.90 -0.36
N LYS A 20 11.95 0.04 0.55
CA LYS A 20 11.94 -1.39 0.29
C LYS A 20 10.54 -1.96 0.29
N VAL A 21 10.32 -2.90 -0.61
CA VAL A 21 9.15 -3.76 -0.57
C VAL A 21 9.49 -4.91 0.38
N LEU A 22 8.68 -5.08 1.42
CA LEU A 22 8.93 -6.03 2.49
C LEU A 22 7.92 -7.17 2.44
N LEU A 23 8.33 -8.36 2.86
CA LEU A 23 7.43 -9.50 2.95
C LEU A 23 6.48 -9.31 4.11
N TRP A 24 5.17 -9.42 3.85
CA TRP A 24 4.16 -9.19 4.87
C TRP A 24 4.31 -10.16 6.06
N LEU A 25 4.40 -11.45 5.77
CA LEU A 25 4.46 -12.46 6.82
C LEU A 25 5.69 -12.33 7.71
N ASP A 26 6.80 -11.83 7.15
CA ASP A 26 8.05 -11.76 7.88
C ASP A 26 8.18 -10.54 8.76
N SER A 27 7.58 -9.41 8.37
CA SER A 27 7.92 -8.15 9.03
C SER A 27 6.73 -7.29 9.46
N ALA A 28 5.50 -7.64 9.09
CA ALA A 28 4.36 -6.79 9.41
C ALA A 28 4.21 -6.54 10.92
N ARG A 29 4.55 -7.52 11.75
CA ARG A 29 4.42 -7.40 13.21
C ARG A 29 5.46 -6.47 13.83
N PHE A 30 6.50 -6.13 13.09
CA PHE A 30 7.64 -5.39 13.65
C PHE A 30 7.65 -3.93 13.25
N VAL A 31 6.59 -3.45 12.61
CA VAL A 31 6.51 -2.04 12.22
C VAL A 31 6.38 -1.17 13.48
N LYS A 32 7.00 0.02 13.43
CA LYS A 32 7.02 0.90 14.58
C LYS A 32 5.67 1.56 14.84
N ASN A 33 5.45 1.94 16.09
CA ASN A 33 4.23 2.63 16.51
C ASN A 33 4.30 4.11 16.11
N LYS A 34 4.15 4.35 14.81
CA LYS A 34 4.16 5.69 14.23
C LYS A 34 3.05 5.81 13.21
N SER A 35 2.56 7.03 13.02
CA SER A 35 1.58 7.30 11.97
C SER A 35 2.23 7.18 10.60
N GLY A 36 1.46 6.78 9.62
CA GLY A 36 1.99 6.65 8.27
C GLY A 36 0.99 6.12 7.27
N VAL A 37 1.50 5.93 6.07
CA VAL A 37 0.75 5.33 4.97
C VAL A 37 1.40 4.02 4.58
N TYR A 38 0.64 3.15 3.93
CA TYR A 38 1.16 1.87 3.49
C TYR A 38 0.49 1.43 2.20
N VAL A 39 1.17 0.55 1.49
CA VAL A 39 0.68 -0.01 0.23
C VAL A 39 0.83 -1.52 0.32
N LEU A 40 -0.24 -2.23 0.00
CA LEU A 40 -0.24 -3.69 -0.03
C LEU A 40 -0.17 -4.17 -1.47
N TYR A 41 0.65 -5.18 -1.71
CA TYR A 41 0.87 -5.77 -3.04
C TYR A 41 0.61 -7.27 -3.00
N ASP A 42 0.12 -7.81 -4.12
CA ASP A 42 0.00 -9.25 -4.27
C ASP A 42 1.34 -9.87 -4.71
N LYS A 43 1.33 -11.18 -4.99
CA LYS A 43 2.55 -11.90 -5.37
C LYS A 43 3.17 -11.39 -6.66
N LYS A 44 2.38 -10.76 -7.51
CA LYS A 44 2.85 -10.24 -8.80
C LYS A 44 3.16 -8.75 -8.73
N LEU A 45 3.18 -8.18 -7.52
CA LEU A 45 3.40 -6.76 -7.30
C LEU A 45 2.30 -5.87 -7.88
N ASN A 46 1.09 -6.41 -8.00
CA ASN A 46 -0.06 -5.56 -8.29
C ASN A 46 -0.48 -4.84 -7.02
N VAL A 47 -0.82 -3.57 -7.13
CA VAL A 47 -1.26 -2.79 -5.98
C VAL A 47 -2.64 -3.24 -5.56
N LEU A 48 -2.77 -3.70 -4.30
CA LEU A 48 -4.06 -4.11 -3.77
C LEU A 48 -4.74 -2.98 -3.03
N TYR A 49 -4.02 -2.26 -2.19
CA TYR A 49 -4.62 -1.32 -1.26
C TYR A 49 -3.62 -0.27 -0.83
N ILE A 50 -4.08 0.97 -0.73
CA ILE A 50 -3.32 2.08 -0.18
C ILE A 50 -4.08 2.57 1.04
N GLY A 51 -3.44 2.55 2.21
CA GLY A 51 -4.09 2.90 3.47
C GLY A 51 -3.24 3.78 4.35
N GLN A 52 -3.82 4.17 5.48
CA GLN A 52 -3.15 5.02 6.46
C GLN A 52 -3.60 4.66 7.86
N SER A 53 -2.80 5.05 8.84
CA SER A 53 -3.14 4.86 10.24
C SER A 53 -2.35 5.84 11.11
N ASP A 54 -2.91 6.19 12.25
CA ASP A 54 -2.20 6.95 13.27
C ASP A 54 -1.15 6.08 13.97
N SER A 55 -1.28 4.76 13.89
CA SER A 55 -0.30 3.82 14.38
C SER A 55 -0.23 2.64 13.44
N LEU A 56 0.82 2.58 12.63
CA LEU A 56 1.01 1.47 11.72
C LEU A 56 1.19 0.16 12.49
N GLN A 57 1.84 0.21 13.66
CA GLN A 57 1.98 -0.98 14.49
C GLN A 57 0.63 -1.60 14.84
N LYS A 58 -0.29 -0.80 15.36
CA LYS A 58 -1.60 -1.31 15.75
C LYS A 58 -2.40 -1.76 14.55
N GLU A 59 -2.32 -1.01 13.47
CA GLU A 59 -3.02 -1.37 12.24
C GLU A 59 -2.55 -2.72 11.70
N PHE A 60 -1.24 -2.91 11.63
CA PHE A 60 -0.68 -4.14 11.09
C PHE A 60 -0.91 -5.33 12.02
N GLU A 61 -0.83 -5.12 13.34
CA GLU A 61 -1.15 -6.17 14.30
C GLU A 61 -2.59 -6.64 14.13
N LYS A 62 -3.52 -5.69 13.98
CA LYS A 62 -4.92 -6.02 13.76
C LYS A 62 -5.08 -6.83 12.46
N CYS A 63 -4.44 -6.38 11.39
CA CYS A 63 -4.53 -7.09 10.11
C CYS A 63 -3.99 -8.52 10.20
N VAL A 64 -2.86 -8.70 10.89
CA VAL A 64 -2.29 -10.03 11.06
C VAL A 64 -3.19 -10.90 11.93
N ASP A 65 -3.66 -10.38 13.04
CA ASP A 65 -4.43 -11.17 14.01
C ASP A 65 -5.82 -11.55 13.51
N THR A 66 -6.39 -10.74 12.63
CA THR A 66 -7.74 -10.98 12.11
C THR A 66 -7.75 -11.44 10.66
N ASP A 67 -6.57 -11.70 10.10
CA ASP A 67 -6.42 -12.02 8.67
C ASP A 67 -7.13 -10.97 7.83
N PHE A 68 -6.74 -9.69 8.03
CA PHE A 68 -7.31 -8.53 7.35
C PHE A 68 -8.81 -8.39 7.60
N GLU A 69 -9.27 -8.74 8.81
CA GLU A 69 -10.69 -8.67 9.18
C GLU A 69 -11.57 -9.45 8.21
N ASN A 70 -11.02 -10.57 7.71
CA ASN A 70 -11.68 -11.45 6.75
C ASN A 70 -11.97 -10.81 5.39
N ASP A 71 -11.23 -9.75 5.05
CA ASP A 71 -11.34 -9.12 3.73
C ASP A 71 -10.57 -9.96 2.72
N GLU A 72 -11.29 -10.72 1.91
CA GLU A 72 -10.68 -11.63 0.94
C GLU A 72 -9.77 -10.92 -0.06
N CYS A 73 -10.09 -9.69 -0.40
CA CYS A 73 -9.27 -8.91 -1.30
C CYS A 73 -7.89 -8.65 -0.70
N LYS A 74 -7.86 -8.17 0.55
CA LYS A 74 -6.59 -7.86 1.23
C LYS A 74 -5.82 -9.10 1.66
N GLN A 75 -6.50 -10.24 1.77
CA GLN A 75 -5.83 -11.51 2.11
C GLN A 75 -4.86 -11.97 1.04
N LYS A 76 -4.91 -11.38 -0.15
CA LYS A 76 -3.95 -11.68 -1.21
C LYS A 76 -2.61 -10.99 -1.01
N THR A 77 -2.47 -10.19 0.04
CA THR A 77 -1.23 -9.45 0.30
C THR A 77 -0.04 -10.39 0.48
N HIS A 78 1.02 -10.10 -0.25
CA HIS A 78 2.28 -10.83 -0.18
C HIS A 78 3.39 -9.92 0.32
N THR A 79 3.46 -8.70 -0.19
CA THR A 79 4.46 -7.71 0.18
C THR A 79 3.79 -6.37 0.47
N TYR A 80 4.54 -5.47 1.06
CA TYR A 80 4.02 -4.14 1.37
C TYR A 80 5.15 -3.13 1.41
N GLN A 81 4.78 -1.86 1.32
CA GLN A 81 5.66 -0.74 1.61
C GLN A 81 4.98 0.12 2.67
N ARG A 82 5.77 0.88 3.40
CA ARG A 82 5.24 1.84 4.36
C ARG A 82 6.10 3.09 4.39
N LEU A 83 5.47 4.20 4.77
CA LEU A 83 6.15 5.48 4.93
C LEU A 83 5.59 6.14 6.18
N PHE A 84 6.47 6.45 7.14
CA PHE A 84 6.05 7.19 8.33
C PHE A 84 5.86 8.66 7.96
N THR A 85 4.76 9.23 8.40
CA THR A 85 4.45 10.64 8.15
C THR A 85 3.52 11.15 9.23
N GLU A 86 3.65 12.43 9.57
CA GLU A 86 2.78 13.06 10.55
C GLU A 86 1.42 13.44 9.95
N ASN A 87 1.29 13.38 8.61
CA ASN A 87 0.06 13.74 7.92
C ASN A 87 -0.45 12.57 7.09
N PRO A 88 -0.80 11.43 7.72
CA PRO A 88 -1.14 10.25 6.95
C PRO A 88 -2.42 10.40 6.11
N LYS A 89 -3.40 11.14 6.62
CA LYS A 89 -4.66 11.31 5.87
C LYS A 89 -4.45 12.09 4.59
N GLU A 90 -3.68 13.17 4.66
CA GLU A 90 -3.38 13.96 3.48
C GLU A 90 -2.55 13.15 2.49
N ARG A 91 -1.55 12.44 3.00
CA ARG A 91 -0.66 11.67 2.16
C ARG A 91 -1.40 10.55 1.42
N VAL A 92 -2.28 9.83 2.13
CA VAL A 92 -3.03 8.75 1.48
C VAL A 92 -3.97 9.28 0.41
N ARG A 93 -4.58 10.44 0.66
CA ARG A 93 -5.43 11.05 -0.35
C ARG A 93 -4.64 11.35 -1.62
N ASP A 94 -3.44 11.95 -1.46
CA ASP A 94 -2.61 12.28 -2.62
C ASP A 94 -2.21 11.02 -3.40
N LEU A 95 -1.85 9.96 -2.68
CA LEU A 95 -1.48 8.70 -3.32
C LEU A 95 -2.65 8.09 -4.08
N LEU A 96 -3.84 8.12 -3.49
CA LEU A 96 -5.03 7.57 -4.15
C LEU A 96 -5.43 8.40 -5.37
N GLU A 97 -5.33 9.72 -5.27
CA GLU A 97 -5.63 10.58 -6.40
C GLU A 97 -4.67 10.34 -7.56
N ASP A 98 -3.38 10.23 -7.25
CA ASP A 98 -2.38 9.95 -8.28
C ASP A 98 -2.60 8.60 -8.93
N TYR A 99 -2.90 7.58 -8.12
CA TYR A 99 -3.19 6.25 -8.64
C TYR A 99 -4.39 6.27 -9.58
N LYS A 100 -5.46 6.95 -9.15
CA LYS A 100 -6.66 7.03 -9.96
C LYS A 100 -6.42 7.77 -11.27
N LYS A 101 -5.60 8.82 -11.26
CA LYS A 101 -5.25 9.53 -12.50
C LYS A 101 -4.54 8.62 -13.48
N GLU A 102 -3.64 7.77 -12.99
CA GLU A 102 -2.87 6.90 -13.86
C GLU A 102 -3.65 5.69 -14.35
N HIS A 103 -4.53 5.16 -13.51
CA HIS A 103 -5.17 3.87 -13.77
C HIS A 103 -6.67 3.95 -14.00
N GLY A 104 -7.27 5.12 -13.84
CA GLY A 104 -8.70 5.32 -14.06
C GLY A 104 -9.58 4.91 -12.89
N LYS A 105 -9.03 4.33 -11.86
CA LYS A 105 -9.76 3.89 -10.67
C LYS A 105 -8.81 3.73 -9.51
N VAL A 106 -9.36 3.61 -8.29
CA VAL A 106 -8.54 3.32 -7.10
C VAL A 106 -8.07 1.86 -7.14
N PRO A 107 -7.07 1.49 -6.32
CA PRO A 107 -6.62 0.10 -6.25
C PRO A 107 -7.77 -0.85 -5.95
N ILE A 108 -7.61 -2.12 -6.33
CA ILE A 108 -8.72 -3.08 -6.36
C ILE A 108 -9.37 -3.32 -5.00
N CYS A 109 -8.60 -3.19 -3.90
CA CYS A 109 -9.15 -3.39 -2.56
C CYS A 109 -9.59 -2.09 -1.90
N ASN A 110 -9.32 -0.94 -2.51
CA ASN A 110 -9.86 0.33 -2.06
C ASN A 110 -11.27 0.50 -2.63
N VAL A 111 -12.04 1.40 -2.00
CA VAL A 111 -13.34 1.83 -2.54
C VAL A 111 -13.27 3.31 -2.87
N GLU A 112 -14.14 3.77 -3.76
CA GLU A 112 -14.11 5.17 -4.20
C GLU A 112 -14.29 6.14 -3.04
N SER A 113 -15.05 5.76 -2.03
CA SER A 113 -15.27 6.62 -0.87
C SER A 113 -13.99 6.84 -0.05
N ASP A 114 -12.96 6.02 -0.25
CA ASP A 114 -11.67 6.25 0.42
C ASP A 114 -11.06 7.59 0.00
N LEU A 115 -11.34 8.05 -1.21
CA LEU A 115 -10.91 9.37 -1.67
C LEU A 115 -11.65 10.49 -0.98
N VAL A 116 -12.91 10.28 -0.65
CA VAL A 116 -13.77 11.31 -0.12
C VAL A 116 -13.55 11.55 1.36
N HIS A 117 -13.15 10.52 2.09
CA HIS A 117 -13.08 10.55 3.56
C HIS A 117 -11.69 10.83 4.11
N VAL A 118 -10.77 11.26 3.27
CA VAL A 118 -9.41 11.58 3.74
C VAL A 118 -9.09 13.08 3.66
#